data_d752cce340909d36d02e2734810e8a22
#
_entry.id   d752cce340909d36d02e2734810e8a22
#
_cell.length_a   1.000
_cell.length_b   1.000
_cell.length_c   1.000
_cell.angle_alpha   90.00
_cell.angle_beta   90.00
_cell.angle_gamma   90.00
#
_symmetry.space_group_name_H-M   'P 1'
#
loop_
_entity.id
_entity.type
_entity.pdbx_description
1 polymer ?
#
loop_
_entity_poly.entity_id
_entity_poly.type
_entity_poly.pdbx_seq_one_letter_code
_entity_poly.pdbx_strand_id
1 'polypeptide(L)'
;QSDSNLLAMFKYIPGLLLKKITPDQLREKLNAEVAPYITNMSQRNIHEIISGFGKAAALAKQAGFDMVQVHGDRMCGSFSSAIFNHRTDEYGGSAENRARFAAEAVSAVHAAVPGMPIDYKLAVRQENPHFGNAGVVEEELPVFVPLLEQAGVTSFHVTLANHSALENTIPPADHPYFSQPGCFLKFCDEVRQYTDLPICGV
;
A
#
# COMPACT_ATOMS: atom_id res chain seq x y z
N GLN A 1 12.99 8.30 -5.02
CA GLN A 1 11.80 8.51 -4.17
C GLN A 1 12.13 9.14 -2.82
N SER A 2 13.26 8.74 -2.18
CA SER A 2 13.68 9.36 -0.93
C SER A 2 13.92 10.86 -1.07
N ASP A 3 14.49 11.32 -2.18
CA ASP A 3 14.92 12.70 -2.33
C ASP A 3 13.76 13.66 -2.59
N SER A 4 12.73 13.26 -3.35
CA SER A 4 11.57 14.14 -3.60
C SER A 4 10.66 14.26 -2.37
N ASN A 5 10.40 13.18 -1.64
CA ASN A 5 9.62 13.23 -0.40
C ASN A 5 10.40 13.88 0.74
N LEU A 6 11.72 13.66 0.81
CA LEU A 6 12.57 14.34 1.77
C LEU A 6 12.63 15.84 1.49
N LEU A 7 12.81 16.25 0.23
CA LEU A 7 12.77 17.67 -0.20
C LEU A 7 11.38 18.28 0.05
N ALA A 8 10.29 17.56 -0.23
CA ALA A 8 8.94 18.02 0.10
C ALA A 8 8.75 18.19 1.61
N MET A 9 9.23 17.27 2.43
CA MET A 9 9.22 17.41 3.89
C MET A 9 10.01 18.63 4.33
N PHE A 10 11.23 18.86 3.81
CA PHE A 10 12.04 20.04 4.12
C PHE A 10 11.34 21.37 3.79
N LYS A 11 10.53 21.39 2.73
CA LYS A 11 9.71 22.56 2.37
C LYS A 11 8.68 22.92 3.44
N TYR A 12 8.14 21.94 4.17
CA TYR A 12 7.08 22.14 5.16
C TYR A 12 7.55 22.15 6.63
N ILE A 13 8.76 21.61 6.91
CA ILE A 13 9.34 21.59 8.26
C ILE A 13 9.37 22.98 8.93
N PRO A 14 9.78 24.08 8.26
CA PRO A 14 9.73 25.38 8.90
C PRO A 14 8.33 25.79 9.34
N GLY A 15 7.30 25.48 8.53
CA GLY A 15 5.91 25.76 8.88
C GLY A 15 5.43 24.94 10.09
N LEU A 16 5.82 23.69 10.20
CA LEU A 16 5.51 22.81 11.33
C LEU A 16 6.22 23.28 12.61
N LEU A 17 7.52 23.56 12.53
CA LEU A 17 8.31 24.07 13.66
C LEU A 17 7.81 25.42 14.18
N LEU A 18 7.36 26.29 13.27
CA LEU A 18 6.76 27.58 13.62
C LEU A 18 5.29 27.48 14.01
N LYS A 19 4.73 26.25 14.11
CA LYS A 19 3.30 25.99 14.37
C LYS A 19 2.35 26.71 13.39
N LYS A 20 2.81 26.98 12.16
CA LYS A 20 1.99 27.59 11.10
C LYS A 20 1.16 26.57 10.33
N ILE A 21 1.54 25.27 10.40
CA ILE A 21 0.78 24.13 9.85
C ILE A 21 0.71 23.05 10.91
N THR A 22 -0.39 22.33 10.96
CA THR A 22 -0.56 21.17 11.81
C THR A 22 0.03 19.91 11.14
N PRO A 23 0.28 18.81 11.90
CA PRO A 23 0.67 17.53 11.32
C PRO A 23 -0.34 17.03 10.27
N ASP A 24 -1.64 17.21 10.48
CA ASP A 24 -2.69 16.80 9.55
C ASP A 24 -2.67 17.63 8.26
N GLN A 25 -2.50 18.95 8.36
CA GLN A 25 -2.31 19.80 7.19
C GLN A 25 -1.04 19.47 6.40
N LEU A 26 0.04 19.05 7.09
CA LEU A 26 1.23 18.54 6.41
C LEU A 26 0.91 17.24 5.66
N ARG A 27 0.21 16.32 6.30
CA ARG A 27 -0.20 15.04 5.72
C ARG A 27 -1.08 15.24 4.49
N GLU A 28 -2.08 16.12 4.57
CA GLU A 28 -2.96 16.49 3.45
C GLU A 28 -2.16 17.01 2.25
N LYS A 29 -1.21 17.91 2.50
CA LYS A 29 -0.33 18.45 1.44
C LYS A 29 0.55 17.37 0.81
N LEU A 30 1.11 16.45 1.60
CA LEU A 30 1.91 15.34 1.08
C LEU A 30 1.04 14.36 0.28
N ASN A 31 -0.16 14.08 0.72
CA ASN A 31 -1.10 13.21 0.00
C ASN A 31 -1.55 13.83 -1.33
N ALA A 32 -1.74 15.15 -1.40
CA ALA A 32 -2.12 15.84 -2.62
C ALA A 32 -1.08 15.71 -3.75
N GLU A 33 0.20 15.46 -3.41
CA GLU A 33 1.27 15.25 -4.39
C GLU A 33 1.35 13.80 -4.92
N VAL A 34 0.66 12.85 -4.26
CA VAL A 34 0.75 11.42 -4.62
C VAL A 34 0.10 11.14 -5.98
N ALA A 35 -1.12 11.65 -6.21
CA ALA A 35 -1.84 11.37 -7.47
C ALA A 35 -1.09 11.90 -8.71
N PRO A 36 -0.59 13.15 -8.76
CA PRO A 36 0.25 13.62 -9.86
C PRO A 36 1.52 12.80 -10.04
N TYR A 37 2.17 12.38 -8.94
CA TYR A 37 3.38 11.58 -9.00
C TYR A 37 3.13 10.22 -9.66
N ILE A 38 2.08 9.49 -9.22
CA ILE A 38 1.70 8.19 -9.80
C ILE A 38 1.26 8.34 -11.25
N THR A 39 0.41 9.32 -11.55
CA THR A 39 -0.15 9.55 -12.88
C THR A 39 0.94 9.87 -13.91
N ASN A 40 1.94 10.67 -13.54
CA ASN A 40 2.98 11.12 -14.46
C ASN A 40 4.25 10.24 -14.46
N MET A 41 4.29 9.18 -13.67
CA MET A 41 5.44 8.28 -13.62
C MET A 41 5.65 7.59 -14.98
N SER A 42 6.86 7.67 -15.53
CA SER A 42 7.18 6.98 -16.78
C SER A 42 7.17 5.45 -16.58
N GLN A 43 6.82 4.70 -17.61
CA GLN A 43 6.90 3.23 -17.60
C GLN A 43 8.32 2.74 -17.27
N ARG A 44 9.35 3.44 -17.78
CA ARG A 44 10.73 3.13 -17.41
C ARG A 44 10.96 3.18 -15.91
N ASN A 45 10.47 4.23 -15.24
CA ASN A 45 10.62 4.37 -13.78
C ASN A 45 9.81 3.29 -13.05
N ILE A 46 8.62 2.92 -13.55
CA ILE A 46 7.81 1.83 -13.02
C ILE A 46 8.63 0.53 -13.05
N HIS A 47 9.19 0.16 -14.19
CA HIS A 47 9.99 -1.06 -14.34
C HIS A 47 11.28 -1.04 -13.50
N GLU A 48 11.93 0.13 -13.39
CA GLU A 48 13.10 0.29 -12.50
C GLU A 48 12.74 0.05 -11.02
N ILE A 49 11.59 0.57 -10.57
CA ILE A 49 11.09 0.35 -9.21
C ILE A 49 10.73 -1.13 -9.00
N ILE A 50 10.01 -1.75 -9.92
CA ILE A 50 9.67 -3.19 -9.87
C ILE A 50 10.94 -4.04 -9.77
N SER A 51 11.93 -3.77 -10.61
CA SER A 51 13.24 -4.43 -10.53
C SER A 51 13.91 -4.22 -9.16
N GLY A 52 13.71 -3.07 -8.55
CA GLY A 52 14.20 -2.71 -7.22
C GLY A 52 13.66 -3.63 -6.11
N PHE A 53 12.38 -4.03 -6.21
CA PHE A 53 11.79 -4.99 -5.24
C PHE A 53 12.52 -6.33 -5.26
N GLY A 54 12.79 -6.89 -6.45
CA GLY A 54 13.53 -8.14 -6.57
C GLY A 54 14.95 -8.04 -6.01
N LYS A 55 15.66 -6.95 -6.33
CA LYS A 55 17.03 -6.70 -5.79
C LYS A 55 17.03 -6.60 -4.26
N ALA A 56 16.05 -5.88 -3.68
CA ALA A 56 15.94 -5.76 -2.23
C ALA A 56 15.66 -7.12 -1.57
N ALA A 57 14.80 -7.94 -2.15
CA ALA A 57 14.52 -9.29 -1.66
C ALA A 57 15.76 -10.19 -1.72
N ALA A 58 16.55 -10.13 -2.79
CA ALA A 58 17.81 -10.87 -2.91
C ALA A 58 18.80 -10.49 -1.79
N LEU A 59 18.91 -9.20 -1.48
CA LEU A 59 19.75 -8.71 -0.37
C LEU A 59 19.22 -9.20 0.99
N ALA A 60 17.90 -9.18 1.21
CA ALA A 60 17.30 -9.71 2.42
C ALA A 60 17.61 -11.21 2.61
N LYS A 61 17.50 -12.00 1.55
CA LYS A 61 17.89 -13.42 1.58
C LYS A 61 19.36 -13.61 1.91
N GLN A 62 20.25 -12.82 1.30
CA GLN A 62 21.69 -12.85 1.61
C GLN A 62 21.99 -12.48 3.07
N ALA A 63 21.19 -11.58 3.65
CA ALA A 63 21.30 -11.19 5.05
C ALA A 63 20.70 -12.22 6.03
N GLY A 64 20.12 -13.33 5.56
CA GLY A 64 19.60 -14.41 6.38
C GLY A 64 18.15 -14.24 6.85
N PHE A 65 17.37 -13.39 6.20
CA PHE A 65 15.93 -13.33 6.48
C PHE A 65 15.20 -14.54 5.92
N ASP A 66 14.22 -15.04 6.66
CA ASP A 66 13.42 -16.22 6.30
C ASP A 66 12.18 -15.87 5.47
N MET A 67 11.74 -14.63 5.51
CA MET A 67 10.54 -14.10 4.82
C MET A 67 10.76 -12.64 4.45
N VAL A 68 10.08 -12.18 3.41
CA VAL A 68 9.98 -10.75 3.08
C VAL A 68 8.53 -10.30 3.04
N GLN A 69 8.29 -9.05 3.43
CA GLN A 69 6.99 -8.42 3.27
C GLN A 69 7.04 -7.37 2.15
N VAL A 70 6.12 -7.50 1.20
CA VAL A 70 5.85 -6.45 0.20
C VAL A 70 4.80 -5.49 0.78
N HIS A 71 5.17 -4.23 0.91
CA HIS A 71 4.32 -3.24 1.55
C HIS A 71 3.29 -2.67 0.58
N GLY A 72 2.07 -3.21 0.62
CA GLY A 72 0.95 -2.84 -0.25
C GLY A 72 0.25 -1.53 0.10
N ASP A 73 0.65 -0.84 1.17
CA ASP A 73 0.01 0.40 1.63
C ASP A 73 0.74 1.69 1.16
N ARG A 74 1.91 1.57 0.54
CA ARG A 74 2.68 2.73 0.08
C ARG A 74 2.66 2.81 -1.45
N MET A 75 3.77 2.54 -2.11
CA MET A 75 3.86 2.61 -3.57
C MET A 75 2.83 1.68 -4.24
N CYS A 76 2.79 0.41 -3.84
CA CYS A 76 1.81 -0.53 -4.38
C CYS A 76 0.37 -0.06 -4.11
N GLY A 77 0.07 0.38 -2.88
CA GLY A 77 -1.26 0.89 -2.53
C GLY A 77 -1.65 2.16 -3.28
N SER A 78 -0.70 3.03 -3.60
CA SER A 78 -0.96 4.23 -4.42
C SER A 78 -1.29 3.87 -5.86
N PHE A 79 -0.63 2.85 -6.44
CA PHE A 79 -0.99 2.32 -7.76
C PHE A 79 -2.34 1.60 -7.74
N SER A 80 -2.64 0.87 -6.68
CA SER A 80 -3.89 0.13 -6.51
C SER A 80 -5.11 1.03 -6.32
N SER A 81 -4.92 2.20 -5.71
CA SER A 81 -6.01 3.10 -5.33
C SER A 81 -6.57 3.88 -6.51
N ALA A 82 -7.86 3.80 -6.74
CA ALA A 82 -8.57 4.64 -7.72
C ALA A 82 -8.55 6.14 -7.34
N ILE A 83 -8.27 6.46 -6.07
CA ILE A 83 -8.15 7.86 -5.60
C ILE A 83 -6.84 8.50 -6.06
N PHE A 84 -5.75 7.73 -6.09
CA PHE A 84 -4.41 8.24 -6.43
C PHE A 84 -3.98 7.89 -7.85
N ASN A 85 -4.47 6.80 -8.40
CA ASN A 85 -4.07 6.32 -9.72
C ASN A 85 -5.04 6.77 -10.80
N HIS A 86 -4.73 7.89 -11.42
CA HIS A 86 -5.49 8.44 -12.56
C HIS A 86 -4.85 8.12 -13.92
N ARG A 87 -4.02 7.06 -13.99
CA ARG A 87 -3.39 6.62 -15.23
C ARG A 87 -4.43 6.03 -16.19
N THR A 88 -4.13 6.15 -17.49
CA THR A 88 -4.96 5.62 -18.56
C THR A 88 -4.25 4.54 -19.40
N ASP A 89 -3.05 4.13 -18.95
CA ASP A 89 -2.27 3.03 -19.53
C ASP A 89 -2.54 1.71 -18.78
N GLU A 90 -1.73 0.67 -19.06
CA GLU A 90 -1.85 -0.67 -18.49
C GLU A 90 -1.66 -0.74 -16.97
N TYR A 91 -1.25 0.35 -16.33
CA TYR A 91 -1.10 0.45 -14.87
C TYR A 91 -2.24 1.24 -14.20
N GLY A 92 -3.31 1.62 -14.94
CA GLY A 92 -4.40 2.42 -14.39
C GLY A 92 -5.76 2.12 -15.04
N GLY A 93 -6.80 2.79 -14.55
CA GLY A 93 -8.17 2.57 -14.98
C GLY A 93 -8.83 1.41 -14.24
N SER A 94 -8.95 0.21 -14.84
CA SER A 94 -9.61 -0.94 -14.24
C SER A 94 -8.86 -1.47 -12.99
N ALA A 95 -9.55 -2.26 -12.15
CA ALA A 95 -8.96 -2.90 -10.99
C ALA A 95 -7.77 -3.80 -11.37
N GLU A 96 -7.90 -4.56 -12.47
CA GLU A 96 -6.84 -5.43 -13.00
C GLU A 96 -5.58 -4.63 -13.37
N ASN A 97 -5.76 -3.51 -14.05
CA ASN A 97 -4.65 -2.65 -14.42
C ASN A 97 -4.00 -1.99 -13.19
N ARG A 98 -4.80 -1.57 -12.21
CA ARG A 98 -4.27 -1.01 -10.96
C ARG A 98 -3.57 -2.05 -10.08
N ALA A 99 -3.96 -3.33 -10.18
CA ALA A 99 -3.29 -4.43 -9.49
C ALA A 99 -1.93 -4.79 -10.13
N ARG A 100 -1.73 -4.49 -11.41
CA ARG A 100 -0.55 -4.88 -12.20
C ARG A 100 0.77 -4.51 -11.54
N PHE A 101 0.93 -3.28 -11.09
CA PHE A 101 2.17 -2.83 -10.45
C PHE A 101 2.53 -3.69 -9.24
N ALA A 102 1.56 -3.97 -8.37
CA ALA A 102 1.76 -4.79 -7.19
C ALA A 102 2.07 -6.25 -7.54
N ALA A 103 1.34 -6.82 -8.49
CA ALA A 103 1.56 -8.18 -8.98
C ALA A 103 2.94 -8.34 -9.62
N GLU A 104 3.37 -7.40 -10.45
CA GLU A 104 4.71 -7.42 -11.06
C GLU A 104 5.84 -7.23 -10.02
N ALA A 105 5.62 -6.39 -8.99
CA ALA A 105 6.57 -6.24 -7.89
C ALA A 105 6.71 -7.54 -7.08
N VAL A 106 5.60 -8.22 -6.77
CA VAL A 106 5.60 -9.53 -6.11
C VAL A 106 6.28 -10.58 -6.99
N SER A 107 5.96 -10.63 -8.29
CA SER A 107 6.59 -11.54 -9.24
C SER A 107 8.11 -11.33 -9.32
N ALA A 108 8.58 -10.08 -9.31
CA ALA A 108 10.00 -9.77 -9.29
C ALA A 108 10.68 -10.25 -8.00
N VAL A 109 10.01 -10.15 -6.85
CA VAL A 109 10.48 -10.71 -5.57
C VAL A 109 10.52 -12.24 -5.66
N HIS A 110 9.44 -12.88 -6.09
CA HIS A 110 9.33 -14.32 -6.22
C HIS A 110 10.44 -14.90 -7.12
N ALA A 111 10.69 -14.27 -8.26
CA ALA A 111 11.75 -14.67 -9.19
C ALA A 111 13.15 -14.51 -8.59
N ALA A 112 13.38 -13.46 -7.80
CA ALA A 112 14.69 -13.18 -7.20
C ALA A 112 15.02 -14.12 -6.01
N VAL A 113 14.00 -14.60 -5.30
CA VAL A 113 14.16 -15.43 -4.09
C VAL A 113 13.22 -16.64 -4.11
N PRO A 114 13.38 -17.60 -5.05
CA PRO A 114 12.51 -18.75 -5.15
C PRO A 114 12.42 -19.52 -3.83
N GLY A 115 11.20 -19.89 -3.44
CA GLY A 115 10.92 -20.64 -2.22
C GLY A 115 10.97 -19.85 -0.91
N MET A 116 11.30 -18.54 -0.95
CA MET A 116 11.19 -17.65 0.21
C MET A 116 9.74 -17.19 0.35
N PRO A 117 9.12 -17.30 1.55
CA PRO A 117 7.78 -16.81 1.77
C PRO A 117 7.67 -15.30 1.51
N ILE A 118 6.58 -14.89 0.87
CA ILE A 118 6.26 -13.49 0.57
C ILE A 118 4.95 -13.14 1.24
N ASP A 119 5.03 -12.30 2.26
CA ASP A 119 3.87 -11.71 2.88
C ASP A 119 3.50 -10.41 2.15
N TYR A 120 2.22 -10.22 1.85
CA TYR A 120 1.76 -8.98 1.24
C TYR A 120 0.91 -8.18 2.21
N LYS A 121 1.38 -6.98 2.58
CA LYS A 121 0.59 -6.09 3.42
C LYS A 121 -0.51 -5.44 2.59
N LEU A 122 -1.69 -6.05 2.61
CA LEU A 122 -2.87 -5.61 1.86
C LEU A 122 -3.60 -4.51 2.63
N ALA A 123 -3.60 -3.32 2.05
CA ALA A 123 -4.32 -2.18 2.59
C ALA A 123 -5.74 -2.14 1.99
N VAL A 124 -6.74 -2.45 2.82
CA VAL A 124 -8.16 -2.43 2.43
C VAL A 124 -8.80 -1.14 2.90
N ARG A 125 -9.70 -0.57 2.12
CA ARG A 125 -10.53 0.57 2.52
C ARG A 125 -11.99 0.36 2.16
N GLN A 126 -12.85 1.04 2.87
CA GLN A 126 -14.26 1.19 2.49
C GLN A 126 -14.45 2.53 1.77
N GLU A 127 -15.39 2.61 0.84
CA GLU A 127 -15.82 3.86 0.21
C GLU A 127 -16.63 4.71 1.19
N ASN A 128 -15.95 5.20 2.22
CA ASN A 128 -16.51 6.05 3.26
C ASN A 128 -15.46 7.13 3.60
N PRO A 129 -15.83 8.41 3.63
CA PRO A 129 -14.90 9.50 3.94
C PRO A 129 -14.21 9.37 5.30
N HIS A 130 -14.74 8.53 6.21
CA HIS A 130 -14.16 8.28 7.51
C HIS A 130 -13.17 7.10 7.54
N PHE A 131 -13.19 6.20 6.54
CA PHE A 131 -12.50 4.91 6.60
C PHE A 131 -11.29 4.77 5.68
N GLY A 132 -10.91 5.76 4.97
CA GLY A 132 -9.68 5.66 4.24
C GLY A 132 -9.69 6.37 2.88
N ASN A 133 -8.50 6.59 2.39
CA ASN A 133 -8.25 7.34 1.17
C ASN A 133 -7.14 6.73 0.32
N ALA A 134 -6.76 5.48 0.58
CA ALA A 134 -5.74 4.75 -0.19
C ALA A 134 -6.04 3.25 -0.19
N GLY A 135 -5.30 2.48 -1.00
CA GLY A 135 -5.45 1.03 -1.06
C GLY A 135 -6.62 0.56 -1.91
N VAL A 136 -7.05 -0.66 -1.68
CA VAL A 136 -8.07 -1.38 -2.42
C VAL A 136 -9.41 -1.28 -1.71
N VAL A 137 -10.51 -1.09 -2.45
CA VAL A 137 -11.87 -1.18 -1.88
C VAL A 137 -12.30 -2.63 -1.75
N GLU A 138 -13.23 -2.90 -0.82
CA GLU A 138 -13.71 -4.27 -0.56
C GLU A 138 -14.25 -4.94 -1.84
N GLU A 139 -14.95 -4.20 -2.69
CA GLU A 139 -15.54 -4.66 -3.94
C GLU A 139 -14.50 -5.08 -4.99
N GLU A 140 -13.25 -4.68 -4.84
CA GLU A 140 -12.15 -5.02 -5.76
C GLU A 140 -11.30 -6.19 -5.26
N LEU A 141 -11.51 -6.67 -4.04
CA LEU A 141 -10.78 -7.81 -3.48
C LEU A 141 -10.82 -9.07 -4.36
N PRO A 142 -11.97 -9.43 -5.01
CA PRO A 142 -12.02 -10.58 -5.92
C PRO A 142 -11.06 -10.47 -7.13
N VAL A 143 -10.59 -9.28 -7.44
CA VAL A 143 -9.58 -9.05 -8.50
C VAL A 143 -8.16 -9.05 -7.91
N PHE A 144 -7.93 -8.26 -6.87
CA PHE A 144 -6.60 -8.06 -6.32
C PHE A 144 -6.03 -9.30 -5.63
N VAL A 145 -6.83 -9.99 -4.80
CA VAL A 145 -6.35 -11.12 -4.01
C VAL A 145 -5.84 -12.26 -4.89
N PRO A 146 -6.63 -12.77 -5.87
CA PRO A 146 -6.15 -13.83 -6.75
C PRO A 146 -4.95 -13.44 -7.63
N LEU A 147 -4.89 -12.20 -8.11
CA LEU A 147 -3.74 -11.74 -8.91
C LEU A 147 -2.45 -11.68 -8.10
N LEU A 148 -2.51 -11.25 -6.84
CA LEU A 148 -1.37 -11.23 -5.93
C LEU A 148 -0.92 -12.66 -5.56
N GLU A 149 -1.87 -13.57 -5.32
CA GLU A 149 -1.58 -14.97 -5.06
C GLU A 149 -0.90 -15.63 -6.27
N GLN A 150 -1.42 -15.42 -7.48
CA GLN A 150 -0.79 -15.90 -8.72
C GLN A 150 0.61 -15.32 -8.94
N ALA A 151 0.87 -14.11 -8.48
CA ALA A 151 2.17 -13.47 -8.55
C ALA A 151 3.20 -14.07 -7.58
N GLY A 152 2.77 -14.84 -6.56
CA GLY A 152 3.65 -15.53 -5.63
C GLY A 152 3.52 -15.12 -4.16
N VAL A 153 2.47 -14.38 -3.78
CA VAL A 153 2.13 -14.12 -2.36
C VAL A 153 1.85 -15.44 -1.66
N THR A 154 2.37 -15.61 -0.45
CA THR A 154 2.19 -16.80 0.40
C THR A 154 1.41 -16.51 1.69
N SER A 155 1.22 -15.24 2.04
CA SER A 155 0.37 -14.80 3.15
C SER A 155 -0.07 -13.35 2.95
N PHE A 156 -1.16 -12.96 3.58
CA PHE A 156 -1.64 -11.60 3.59
C PHE A 156 -1.62 -11.00 5.00
N HIS A 157 -1.09 -9.79 5.11
CA HIS A 157 -1.17 -8.97 6.30
C HIS A 157 -2.19 -7.85 6.05
N VAL A 158 -3.41 -8.02 6.55
CA VAL A 158 -4.52 -7.11 6.25
C VAL A 158 -4.53 -5.94 7.20
N THR A 159 -4.61 -4.75 6.66
CA THR A 159 -4.67 -3.48 7.41
C THR A 159 -5.67 -2.52 6.79
N LEU A 160 -6.13 -1.54 7.57
CA LEU A 160 -6.95 -0.46 7.04
C LEU A 160 -6.08 0.56 6.30
N ALA A 161 -6.45 0.89 5.07
CA ALA A 161 -5.83 1.97 4.30
C ALA A 161 -6.42 3.31 4.70
N ASN A 162 -5.83 3.97 5.70
CA ASN A 162 -6.26 5.29 6.10
C ASN A 162 -5.08 6.23 6.32
N HIS A 163 -4.95 7.21 5.44
CA HIS A 163 -3.91 8.23 5.49
C HIS A 163 -4.46 9.64 5.76
N SER A 164 -5.75 9.77 6.06
CA SER A 164 -6.40 11.07 6.31
C SER A 164 -5.94 11.68 7.63
N ALA A 165 -5.89 10.90 8.70
CA ALA A 165 -5.41 11.32 10.01
C ALA A 165 -4.67 10.20 10.74
N LEU A 166 -3.78 10.55 11.66
CA LEU A 166 -3.00 9.55 12.43
C LEU A 166 -3.91 8.71 13.33
N GLU A 167 -4.90 9.31 13.93
CA GLU A 167 -5.89 8.66 14.79
C GLU A 167 -6.71 7.59 14.06
N ASN A 168 -6.91 7.72 12.76
CA ASN A 168 -7.56 6.69 11.95
C ASN A 168 -6.61 5.53 11.59
N THR A 169 -5.30 5.76 11.64
CA THR A 169 -4.29 4.72 11.39
C THR A 169 -3.92 3.96 12.66
N ILE A 170 -3.89 4.68 13.79
CA ILE A 170 -3.63 4.15 15.14
C ILE A 170 -4.76 4.66 16.04
N PRO A 171 -5.93 4.00 16.00
CA PRO A 171 -7.11 4.52 16.69
C PRO A 171 -6.92 4.54 18.21
N PRO A 172 -7.23 5.66 18.88
CA PRO A 172 -7.30 5.68 20.33
C PRO A 172 -8.51 4.89 20.84
N ALA A 173 -8.50 4.54 22.12
CA ALA A 173 -9.56 3.71 22.75
C ALA A 173 -10.96 4.32 22.66
N ASP A 174 -11.08 5.62 22.47
CA ASP A 174 -12.33 6.37 22.33
C ASP A 174 -12.64 6.74 20.87
N HIS A 175 -11.95 6.13 19.90
CA HIS A 175 -12.21 6.40 18.49
C HIS A 175 -13.65 6.00 18.11
N PRO A 176 -14.42 6.88 17.42
CA PRO A 176 -15.85 6.66 17.19
C PRO A 176 -16.18 5.39 16.39
N TYR A 177 -15.24 4.90 15.58
CA TYR A 177 -15.47 3.74 14.71
C TYR A 177 -14.55 2.56 15.01
N PHE A 178 -13.39 2.78 15.62
CA PHE A 178 -12.33 1.77 15.79
C PHE A 178 -11.89 1.63 17.25
N SER A 179 -12.80 1.82 18.20
CA SER A 179 -12.50 1.76 19.65
C SER A 179 -12.43 0.34 20.20
N GLN A 180 -12.94 -0.65 19.46
CA GLN A 180 -12.97 -2.03 19.94
C GLN A 180 -11.70 -2.78 19.55
N PRO A 181 -11.14 -3.63 20.44
CA PRO A 181 -10.04 -4.52 20.08
C PRO A 181 -10.39 -5.38 18.85
N GLY A 182 -9.47 -5.49 17.92
CA GLY A 182 -9.69 -6.27 16.69
C GLY A 182 -10.65 -5.61 15.68
N CYS A 183 -10.86 -4.30 15.76
CA CYS A 183 -11.79 -3.57 14.89
C CYS A 183 -11.48 -3.72 13.39
N PHE A 184 -10.25 -4.11 13.01
CA PHE A 184 -9.85 -4.34 11.62
C PHE A 184 -9.99 -5.81 11.17
N LEU A 185 -10.32 -6.73 12.07
CA LEU A 185 -10.42 -8.17 11.73
C LEU A 185 -11.53 -8.46 10.71
N LYS A 186 -12.58 -7.64 10.65
CA LYS A 186 -13.61 -7.75 9.61
C LYS A 186 -13.03 -7.72 8.19
N PHE A 187 -11.96 -6.97 7.94
CA PHE A 187 -11.29 -6.95 6.65
C PHE A 187 -10.54 -8.25 6.34
N CYS A 188 -10.10 -8.97 7.39
CA CYS A 188 -9.56 -10.32 7.21
C CYS A 188 -10.63 -11.29 6.75
N ASP A 189 -11.86 -11.19 7.27
CA ASP A 189 -12.99 -12.01 6.86
C ASP A 189 -13.38 -11.73 5.40
N GLU A 190 -13.32 -10.48 4.95
CA GLU A 190 -13.55 -10.11 3.56
C GLU A 190 -12.47 -10.69 2.63
N VAL A 191 -11.19 -10.58 3.00
CA VAL A 191 -10.08 -11.15 2.22
C VAL A 191 -10.17 -12.68 2.18
N ARG A 192 -10.58 -13.33 3.27
CA ARG A 192 -10.71 -14.79 3.38
C ARG A 192 -11.67 -15.39 2.35
N GLN A 193 -12.61 -14.64 1.83
CA GLN A 193 -13.54 -15.11 0.80
C GLN A 193 -12.84 -15.43 -0.53
N TYR A 194 -11.60 -14.94 -0.74
CA TYR A 194 -10.89 -15.00 -2.02
C TYR A 194 -9.54 -15.73 -1.96
N THR A 195 -9.15 -16.27 -0.78
CA THR A 195 -7.89 -16.99 -0.62
C THR A 195 -7.94 -17.97 0.56
N ASP A 196 -7.23 -19.08 0.43
CA ASP A 196 -6.97 -20.04 1.53
C ASP A 196 -5.62 -19.79 2.22
N LEU A 197 -4.83 -18.82 1.73
CA LEU A 197 -3.52 -18.48 2.32
C LEU A 197 -3.67 -17.95 3.75
N PRO A 198 -2.61 -18.07 4.58
CA PRO A 198 -2.58 -17.45 5.90
C PRO A 198 -2.89 -15.95 5.84
N ILE A 199 -3.72 -15.48 6.77
CA ILE A 199 -4.06 -14.07 6.93
C ILE A 199 -3.71 -13.63 8.34
N CYS A 200 -3.00 -12.51 8.45
CA CYS A 200 -2.73 -11.80 9.69
C CYS A 200 -3.51 -10.48 9.68
N GLY A 201 -4.21 -10.16 10.74
CA GLY A 201 -4.86 -8.88 10.96
C GLY A 201 -4.05 -7.98 11.90
N VAL A 202 -4.20 -6.67 11.75
CA VAL A 202 -3.59 -5.65 12.62
C VAL A 202 -4.53 -5.26 13.74
#